data_2bd761e7a128fab25ed4471f48b9a4ca
#
_entry.id   2bd761e7a128fab25ed4471f48b9a4ca
#
_cell.length_a   1.000
_cell.length_b   1.000
_cell.length_c   1.000
_cell.angle_alpha   90.00
_cell.angle_beta   90.00
_cell.angle_gamma   90.00
#
_symmetry.space_group_name_H-M   'P 1'
#
loop_
_entity.id
_entity.type
_entity.pdbx_description
1 polymer ?
#
loop_
_entity_poly.entity_id
_entity_poly.type
_entity_poly.pdbx_seq_one_letter_code
_entity_poly.pdbx_strand_id
1 'polypeptide(L)'
;RKVKGIARKEAEEIAVQQLSHVGLADKLDVYPSRLSGGQQQRMAIARALAMSPDYILFDEVTSALDPQLVGEVLDTLKLLADEGMTMICVTHEMSFARDVSDRVAFFHKGVMAEIGAPDQIFGDPQQEETRQFLSSVR
;
A
#
# COMPACT_ATOMS: atom_id res chain seq x y z
N ARG A 1 19.89 10.67 -1.44
CA ARG A 1 21.01 11.62 -1.50
C ARG A 1 21.28 12.10 -2.93
N LYS A 2 21.65 11.21 -3.87
CA LYS A 2 21.99 11.61 -5.25
C LYS A 2 20.84 12.31 -5.98
N VAL A 3 19.61 11.85 -5.78
CA VAL A 3 18.43 12.38 -6.49
C VAL A 3 18.01 13.74 -5.95
N LYS A 4 17.95 13.92 -4.63
CA LYS A 4 17.56 15.20 -3.99
C LYS A 4 18.72 16.15 -3.75
N GLY A 5 19.97 15.75 -3.98
CA GLY A 5 21.15 16.60 -3.74
C GLY A 5 21.43 16.96 -2.28
N ILE A 6 20.78 16.29 -1.32
CA ILE A 6 20.90 16.57 0.12
C ILE A 6 22.21 16.02 0.72
N ALA A 7 22.62 16.59 1.86
CA ALA A 7 23.80 16.13 2.58
C ALA A 7 23.66 14.69 3.08
N ARG A 8 24.79 13.99 3.29
CA ARG A 8 24.79 12.60 3.75
C ARG A 8 24.07 12.45 5.09
N LYS A 9 24.34 13.31 6.03
CA LYS A 9 23.75 13.29 7.38
C LYS A 9 22.23 13.43 7.32
N GLU A 10 21.74 14.39 6.56
CA GLU A 10 20.30 14.61 6.34
C GLU A 10 19.64 13.38 5.68
N ALA A 11 20.30 12.76 4.69
CA ALA A 11 19.80 11.56 4.05
C ALA A 11 19.71 10.37 5.03
N GLU A 12 20.68 10.24 5.95
CA GLU A 12 20.69 9.22 6.99
C GLU A 12 19.56 9.46 8.00
N GLU A 13 19.33 10.71 8.42
CA GLU A 13 18.22 11.07 9.31
C GLU A 13 16.86 10.75 8.69
N ILE A 14 16.63 11.09 7.43
CA ILE A 14 15.41 10.73 6.68
C ILE A 14 15.26 9.21 6.60
N ALA A 15 16.33 8.48 6.30
CA ALA A 15 16.27 7.02 6.20
C ALA A 15 15.87 6.37 7.54
N VAL A 16 16.47 6.81 8.65
CA VAL A 16 16.12 6.33 10.00
C VAL A 16 14.65 6.63 10.31
N GLN A 17 14.19 7.84 10.01
CA GLN A 17 12.81 8.24 10.24
C GLN A 17 11.83 7.36 9.45
N GLN A 18 12.06 7.16 8.14
CA GLN A 18 11.15 6.38 7.32
C GLN A 18 11.18 4.88 7.66
N LEU A 19 12.34 4.33 8.05
CA LEU A 19 12.42 2.96 8.54
C LEU A 19 11.67 2.77 9.86
N SER A 20 11.79 3.73 10.77
CA SER A 20 11.02 3.72 12.03
C SER A 20 9.52 3.77 11.76
N HIS A 21 9.11 4.59 10.81
CA HIS A 21 7.71 4.78 10.41
C HIS A 21 7.06 3.47 9.92
N VAL A 22 7.80 2.65 9.17
CA VAL A 22 7.31 1.34 8.71
C VAL A 22 7.66 0.17 9.65
N GLY A 23 8.07 0.45 10.89
CA GLY A 23 8.40 -0.56 11.90
C GLY A 23 9.68 -1.35 11.63
N LEU A 24 10.67 -0.75 10.96
CA LEU A 24 11.95 -1.37 10.61
C LEU A 24 13.18 -0.62 11.18
N ALA A 25 13.02 0.10 12.30
CA ALA A 25 14.10 0.88 12.91
C ALA A 25 15.35 0.02 13.23
N ASP A 26 15.15 -1.23 13.62
CA ASP A 26 16.20 -2.20 13.96
C ASP A 26 16.90 -2.81 12.71
N LYS A 27 16.46 -2.47 11.52
CA LYS A 27 16.96 -3.03 10.24
C LYS A 27 17.84 -2.05 9.44
N LEU A 28 18.25 -0.93 10.04
CA LEU A 28 19.01 0.13 9.35
C LEU A 28 20.28 -0.40 8.66
N ASP A 29 21.01 -1.31 9.32
CA ASP A 29 22.26 -1.88 8.83
C ASP A 29 22.09 -3.29 8.22
N VAL A 30 20.85 -3.71 7.97
CA VAL A 30 20.54 -5.03 7.40
C VAL A 30 20.42 -4.95 5.88
N TYR A 31 21.11 -5.81 5.17
CA TYR A 31 20.97 -5.92 3.71
C TYR A 31 19.57 -6.44 3.33
N PRO A 32 18.94 -5.90 2.25
CA PRO A 32 17.61 -6.31 1.82
C PRO A 32 17.43 -7.82 1.62
N SER A 33 18.48 -8.54 1.18
CA SER A 33 18.47 -10.00 1.00
C SER A 33 18.33 -10.81 2.30
N ARG A 34 18.48 -10.16 3.46
CA ARG A 34 18.31 -10.79 4.79
C ARG A 34 16.95 -10.46 5.43
N LEU A 35 16.11 -9.70 4.74
CA LEU A 35 14.79 -9.33 5.21
C LEU A 35 13.75 -10.36 4.74
N SER A 36 12.69 -10.58 5.54
CA SER A 36 11.51 -11.33 5.07
C SER A 36 10.80 -10.59 3.92
N GLY A 37 9.93 -11.28 3.18
CA GLY A 37 9.17 -10.68 2.10
C GLY A 37 8.38 -9.44 2.55
N GLY A 38 7.66 -9.52 3.66
CA GLY A 38 6.92 -8.39 4.25
C GLY A 38 7.84 -7.24 4.68
N GLN A 39 9.01 -7.54 5.27
CA GLN A 39 10.01 -6.52 5.59
C GLN A 39 10.59 -5.85 4.33
N GLN A 40 10.82 -6.61 3.25
CA GLN A 40 11.27 -6.04 1.97
C GLN A 40 10.23 -5.09 1.37
N GLN A 41 8.95 -5.44 1.43
CA GLN A 41 7.86 -4.56 0.97
C GLN A 41 7.77 -3.30 1.82
N ARG A 42 7.80 -3.41 3.15
CA ARG A 42 7.81 -2.23 4.03
C ARG A 42 9.06 -1.36 3.81
N MET A 43 10.22 -1.96 3.53
CA MET A 43 11.42 -1.23 3.13
C MET A 43 11.23 -0.48 1.80
N ALA A 44 10.54 -1.08 0.82
CA ALA A 44 10.22 -0.42 -0.44
C ALA A 44 9.28 0.77 -0.24
N ILE A 45 8.29 0.64 0.66
CA ILE A 45 7.41 1.75 1.08
C ILE A 45 8.23 2.87 1.73
N ALA A 46 9.08 2.56 2.71
CA ALA A 46 9.95 3.55 3.37
C ALA A 46 10.84 4.31 2.36
N ARG A 47 11.36 3.60 1.36
CA ARG A 47 12.14 4.20 0.28
C ARG A 47 11.32 5.18 -0.57
N ALA A 48 10.06 4.87 -0.86
CA ALA A 48 9.16 5.78 -1.56
C ALA A 48 8.85 7.01 -0.71
N LEU A 49 8.53 6.83 0.57
CA LEU A 49 8.26 7.90 1.53
C LEU A 49 9.45 8.86 1.71
N ALA A 50 10.68 8.35 1.67
CA ALA A 50 11.91 9.17 1.76
C ALA A 50 12.04 10.21 0.63
N MET A 51 11.29 10.07 -0.45
CA MET A 51 11.20 11.06 -1.52
C MET A 51 10.22 12.19 -1.20
N SER A 52 9.47 12.09 -0.10
CA SER A 52 8.39 13.03 0.29
C SER A 52 7.41 13.25 -0.86
N PRO A 53 6.76 12.19 -1.34
CA PRO A 53 5.83 12.28 -2.45
C PRO A 53 4.50 12.89 -2.03
N ASP A 54 3.81 13.59 -2.94
CA ASP A 54 2.44 14.09 -2.72
C ASP A 54 1.41 12.96 -2.76
N TYR A 55 1.70 11.88 -3.50
CA TYR A 55 0.87 10.67 -3.60
C TYR A 55 1.72 9.44 -3.92
N ILE A 56 1.21 8.25 -3.58
CA ILE A 56 1.89 6.97 -3.86
C ILE A 56 0.95 6.04 -4.62
N LEU A 57 1.51 5.33 -5.62
CA LEU A 57 0.82 4.27 -6.35
C LEU A 57 1.31 2.92 -5.84
N PHE A 58 0.38 2.08 -5.40
CA PHE A 58 0.64 0.71 -4.99
C PHE A 58 0.00 -0.26 -5.98
N ASP A 59 0.78 -1.12 -6.58
CA ASP A 59 0.32 -2.12 -7.52
C ASP A 59 0.57 -3.51 -6.94
N GLU A 60 -0.50 -4.13 -6.44
CA GLU A 60 -0.54 -5.47 -5.87
C GLU A 60 0.61 -5.80 -4.91
N VAL A 61 0.91 -4.91 -3.96
CA VAL A 61 2.08 -5.00 -3.07
C VAL A 61 2.11 -6.25 -2.18
N THR A 62 1.00 -6.98 -2.08
CA THR A 62 0.88 -8.20 -1.27
C THR A 62 0.88 -9.49 -2.09
N SER A 63 0.75 -9.42 -3.43
CA SER A 63 0.52 -10.58 -4.30
C SER A 63 1.61 -11.67 -4.26
N ALA A 64 2.86 -11.26 -3.99
CA ALA A 64 4.01 -12.16 -3.92
C ALA A 64 4.39 -12.57 -2.48
N LEU A 65 3.55 -12.24 -1.50
CA LEU A 65 3.83 -12.51 -0.09
C LEU A 65 3.14 -13.80 0.40
N ASP A 66 3.80 -14.44 1.37
CA ASP A 66 3.14 -15.45 2.19
C ASP A 66 1.95 -14.81 2.93
N PRO A 67 0.76 -15.46 2.98
CA PRO A 67 -0.41 -14.93 3.68
C PRO A 67 -0.16 -14.47 5.11
N GLN A 68 0.79 -15.10 5.83
CA GLN A 68 1.17 -14.70 7.18
C GLN A 68 1.87 -13.33 7.24
N LEU A 69 2.44 -12.86 6.13
CA LEU A 69 3.17 -11.59 6.04
C LEU A 69 2.34 -10.45 5.44
N VAL A 70 1.18 -10.77 4.85
CA VAL A 70 0.29 -9.79 4.22
C VAL A 70 -0.18 -8.75 5.23
N GLY A 71 -0.60 -9.18 6.42
CA GLY A 71 -1.12 -8.31 7.47
C GLY A 71 -0.18 -7.15 7.82
N GLU A 72 1.11 -7.43 8.03
CA GLU A 72 2.10 -6.40 8.38
C GLU A 72 2.24 -5.29 7.31
N VAL A 73 2.08 -5.65 6.04
CA VAL A 73 2.14 -4.68 4.94
C VAL A 73 0.86 -3.87 4.86
N LEU A 74 -0.30 -4.51 5.00
CA LEU A 74 -1.61 -3.83 5.01
C LEU A 74 -1.74 -2.88 6.20
N ASP A 75 -1.25 -3.25 7.38
CA ASP A 75 -1.21 -2.38 8.56
C ASP A 75 -0.36 -1.13 8.30
N THR A 76 0.75 -1.27 7.57
CA THR A 76 1.58 -0.12 7.17
C THR A 76 0.82 0.80 6.21
N LEU A 77 0.10 0.25 5.23
CA LEU A 77 -0.70 1.07 4.30
C LEU A 77 -1.87 1.77 5.02
N LYS A 78 -2.50 1.08 5.99
CA LYS A 78 -3.55 1.68 6.83
C LYS A 78 -3.01 2.84 7.64
N LEU A 79 -1.86 2.69 8.27
CA LEU A 79 -1.20 3.79 8.99
C LEU A 79 -0.99 5.01 8.10
N LEU A 80 -0.50 4.81 6.87
CA LEU A 80 -0.30 5.90 5.91
C LEU A 80 -1.61 6.58 5.50
N ALA A 81 -2.70 5.82 5.35
CA ALA A 81 -4.03 6.37 5.08
C ALA A 81 -4.53 7.22 6.26
N ASP A 82 -4.40 6.71 7.49
CA ASP A 82 -4.80 7.41 8.72
C ASP A 82 -4.01 8.73 8.91
N GLU A 83 -2.78 8.81 8.40
CA GLU A 83 -1.96 10.01 8.38
C GLU A 83 -2.29 10.98 7.23
N GLY A 84 -3.23 10.63 6.38
CA GLY A 84 -3.71 11.47 5.27
C GLY A 84 -2.86 11.39 3.99
N MET A 85 -2.04 10.34 3.83
CA MET A 85 -1.31 10.11 2.59
C MET A 85 -2.27 9.80 1.44
N THR A 86 -2.18 10.56 0.35
CA THR A 86 -2.92 10.25 -0.87
C THR A 86 -2.34 9.02 -1.55
N MET A 87 -3.16 7.99 -1.73
CA MET A 87 -2.74 6.71 -2.30
C MET A 87 -3.71 6.22 -3.35
N ILE A 88 -3.18 5.57 -4.39
CA ILE A 88 -3.95 4.72 -5.31
C ILE A 88 -3.44 3.30 -5.14
N CYS A 89 -4.31 2.38 -4.72
CA CYS A 89 -3.95 1.00 -4.45
C CYS A 89 -4.66 0.07 -5.42
N VAL A 90 -3.92 -0.71 -6.20
CA VAL A 90 -4.44 -1.88 -6.90
C VAL A 90 -4.26 -3.07 -5.98
N THR A 91 -5.36 -3.72 -5.61
CA THR A 91 -5.34 -4.80 -4.63
C THR A 91 -6.48 -5.80 -4.87
N HIS A 92 -6.26 -7.04 -4.44
CA HIS A 92 -7.28 -8.08 -4.30
C HIS A 92 -7.67 -8.31 -2.82
N GLU A 93 -7.17 -7.51 -1.91
CA GLU A 93 -7.50 -7.55 -0.48
C GLU A 93 -8.79 -6.76 -0.22
N MET A 94 -9.95 -7.43 -0.40
CA MET A 94 -11.26 -6.76 -0.36
C MET A 94 -11.58 -6.12 0.99
N SER A 95 -11.20 -6.75 2.10
CA SER A 95 -11.40 -6.21 3.44
C SER A 95 -10.59 -4.92 3.63
N PHE A 96 -9.32 -4.92 3.22
CA PHE A 96 -8.48 -3.73 3.26
C PHE A 96 -9.08 -2.59 2.41
N ALA A 97 -9.47 -2.88 1.17
CA ALA A 97 -10.08 -1.88 0.29
C ALA A 97 -11.36 -1.28 0.89
N ARG A 98 -12.20 -2.11 1.55
CA ARG A 98 -13.41 -1.63 2.23
C ARG A 98 -13.10 -0.72 3.41
N ASP A 99 -12.11 -1.11 4.23
CA ASP A 99 -11.86 -0.46 5.53
C ASP A 99 -11.05 0.84 5.40
N VAL A 100 -10.28 1.00 4.32
CA VAL A 100 -9.24 2.05 4.23
C VAL A 100 -9.52 3.06 3.12
N SER A 101 -10.23 2.69 2.06
CA SER A 101 -10.39 3.58 0.92
C SER A 101 -11.56 4.56 1.07
N ASP A 102 -11.39 5.78 0.57
CA ASP A 102 -12.48 6.76 0.39
C ASP A 102 -13.32 6.43 -0.84
N ARG A 103 -12.71 5.82 -1.85
CA ARG A 103 -13.36 5.43 -3.11
C ARG A 103 -12.78 4.12 -3.63
N VAL A 104 -13.65 3.27 -4.15
CA VAL A 104 -13.29 2.01 -4.80
C VAL A 104 -13.68 2.08 -6.27
N ALA A 105 -12.75 1.73 -7.15
CA ALA A 105 -12.99 1.60 -8.59
C ALA A 105 -12.85 0.15 -9.01
N PHE A 106 -13.91 -0.40 -9.61
CA PHE A 106 -13.90 -1.75 -10.18
C PHE A 106 -13.63 -1.69 -11.69
N PHE A 107 -12.60 -2.43 -12.11
CA PHE A 107 -12.23 -2.55 -13.52
C PHE A 107 -12.67 -3.90 -14.08
N HIS A 108 -13.30 -3.88 -15.25
CA HIS A 108 -13.68 -5.09 -15.99
C HIS A 108 -13.32 -4.93 -17.46
N LYS A 109 -12.63 -5.91 -18.05
CA LYS A 109 -12.20 -5.91 -19.46
C LYS A 109 -11.50 -4.61 -19.91
N GLY A 110 -10.64 -4.06 -19.05
CA GLY A 110 -9.84 -2.89 -19.37
C GLY A 110 -10.56 -1.54 -19.25
N VAL A 111 -11.81 -1.53 -18.78
CA VAL A 111 -12.57 -0.31 -18.53
C VAL A 111 -12.99 -0.22 -17.07
N MET A 112 -13.13 0.99 -16.55
CA MET A 112 -13.70 1.21 -15.22
C MET A 112 -15.21 1.00 -15.30
N ALA A 113 -15.67 -0.15 -14.78
CA ALA A 113 -17.07 -0.52 -14.82
C ALA A 113 -17.89 0.20 -13.74
N GLU A 114 -17.32 0.39 -12.56
CA GLU A 114 -18.00 1.08 -11.46
C GLU A 114 -17.00 1.80 -10.57
N ILE A 115 -17.42 2.93 -9.98
CA ILE A 115 -16.66 3.66 -8.97
C ILE A 115 -17.61 4.29 -7.96
N GLY A 116 -17.31 4.15 -6.68
CA GLY A 116 -18.15 4.69 -5.61
C GLY A 116 -17.49 4.60 -4.24
N ALA A 117 -18.26 4.97 -3.20
CA ALA A 117 -17.86 4.73 -1.83
C ALA A 117 -17.77 3.22 -1.53
N PRO A 118 -16.91 2.79 -0.58
CA PRO A 118 -16.78 1.38 -0.22
C PRO A 118 -18.10 0.69 0.10
N ASP A 119 -18.95 1.34 0.90
CA ASP A 119 -20.25 0.78 1.28
C ASP A 119 -21.17 0.51 0.08
N GLN A 120 -21.13 1.39 -0.93
CA GLN A 120 -21.88 1.18 -2.17
C GLN A 120 -21.30 0.02 -2.97
N ILE A 121 -19.99 0.03 -3.23
CA ILE A 121 -19.36 -1.00 -4.08
C ILE A 121 -19.48 -2.39 -3.46
N PHE A 122 -19.20 -2.51 -2.16
CA PHE A 122 -19.20 -3.81 -1.46
C PHE A 122 -20.58 -4.24 -0.94
N GLY A 123 -21.50 -3.30 -0.72
CA GLY A 123 -22.81 -3.55 -0.13
C GLY A 123 -23.96 -3.57 -1.13
N ASP A 124 -23.98 -2.63 -2.05
CA ASP A 124 -25.05 -2.43 -3.05
C ASP A 124 -24.48 -2.02 -4.42
N PRO A 125 -23.66 -2.87 -5.06
CA PRO A 125 -23.07 -2.59 -6.37
C PRO A 125 -24.15 -2.42 -7.44
N GLN A 126 -24.04 -1.39 -8.27
CA GLN A 126 -25.04 -1.05 -9.27
C GLN A 126 -24.79 -1.77 -10.60
N GLN A 127 -23.55 -2.21 -10.87
CA GLN A 127 -23.19 -2.92 -12.09
C GLN A 127 -23.24 -4.43 -11.89
N GLU A 128 -23.74 -5.14 -12.87
CA GLU A 128 -23.87 -6.61 -12.82
C GLU A 128 -22.50 -7.29 -12.75
N GLU A 129 -21.51 -6.78 -13.46
CA GLU A 129 -20.12 -7.27 -13.45
C GLU A 129 -19.50 -7.16 -12.05
N THR A 130 -19.77 -6.06 -11.35
CA THR A 130 -19.31 -5.86 -9.96
C THR A 130 -19.95 -6.88 -9.02
N ARG A 131 -21.27 -7.11 -9.14
CA ARG A 131 -22.00 -8.10 -8.34
C ARG A 131 -21.45 -9.52 -8.54
N GLN A 132 -21.24 -9.90 -9.81
CA GLN A 132 -20.71 -11.22 -10.15
C GLN A 132 -19.31 -11.42 -9.58
N PHE A 133 -18.42 -10.43 -9.72
CA PHE A 133 -17.09 -10.49 -9.15
C PHE A 133 -17.13 -10.64 -7.62
N LEU A 134 -17.86 -9.79 -6.92
CA LEU A 134 -17.93 -9.83 -5.45
C LEU A 134 -18.56 -11.13 -4.93
N SER A 135 -19.48 -11.73 -5.66
CA SER A 135 -20.05 -13.02 -5.29
C SER A 135 -19.06 -14.18 -5.42
N SER A 136 -18.05 -14.04 -6.29
CA SER A 136 -17.02 -15.06 -6.53
C SER A 136 -15.83 -14.99 -5.55
N VAL A 137 -15.67 -13.86 -4.83
CA VAL A 137 -14.52 -13.59 -3.93
C VAL A 137 -14.89 -13.79 -2.45
N ARG A 138 -16.09 -14.28 -2.15
CA ARG A 138 -16.56 -14.58 -0.79
C ARG A 138 -16.08 -15.92 -0.26
#